data_60a0f8368f52f3d64fd6b63aff7e2b41
#
_entry.id   60a0f8368f52f3d64fd6b63aff7e2b41
#
_cell.length_a   1.000
_cell.length_b   1.000
_cell.length_c   1.000
_cell.angle_alpha   90.00
_cell.angle_beta   90.00
_cell.angle_gamma   90.00
#
_symmetry.space_group_name_H-M   'P 1'
#
loop_
_entity.id
_entity.type
_entity.pdbx_description
1 polymer ?
#
loop_
_entity_poly.entity_id
_entity_poly.type
_entity_poly.pdbx_seq_one_letter_code
_entity_poly.pdbx_strand_id
1 'polypeptide(L)'
;MITALAGGVGAARFLTGLTKLVKEEDLSVIVNTGDDIEMFGLHISPDIDIVAYTLAGIVDEEKGWGIKGDTFQCLEMIKKLGLETWFSLGDRDFATHIFRTNLLNKGFTLSQVTDEICHALGLKVTILPMTDDKFETWIKIEEGLVHFEEYFVKRQAKDKVLGVEFVGAAGAAHAKPSPKTLDSIVKAEMVVICPSNPVVSIGTILSVDGIRDSLKRTRAKVVGVSPIVAGAPIKGPADKLLRGLGFEVSAFSVAKLYSDFLDTFVIDIKDAGEKNQIEQLGINVKVTDTVMKSLEDKVRLAKIVLED
;
A
#
# COMPACT_ATOMS: atom_id res chain seq x y z
N MET A 1 -12.23 16.88 -3.65
CA MET A 1 -10.97 16.10 -3.90
C MET A 1 -10.72 15.14 -2.74
N ILE A 2 -10.39 13.88 -3.04
CA ILE A 2 -10.10 12.84 -2.04
C ILE A 2 -8.64 12.43 -2.18
N THR A 3 -7.97 12.22 -1.04
CA THR A 3 -6.62 11.64 -1.02
C THR A 3 -6.67 10.30 -0.29
N ALA A 4 -6.15 9.25 -0.92
CA ALA A 4 -6.06 7.92 -0.34
C ALA A 4 -4.60 7.56 -0.03
N LEU A 5 -4.34 6.89 1.10
CA LEU A 5 -3.07 6.25 1.40
C LEU A 5 -3.23 4.76 1.13
N ALA A 6 -2.36 4.20 0.30
CA ALA A 6 -2.53 2.86 -0.23
C ALA A 6 -1.22 2.07 -0.31
N GLY A 7 -1.31 0.76 -0.09
CA GLY A 7 -0.28 -0.23 -0.37
C GLY A 7 -0.91 -1.61 -0.51
N GLY A 8 -0.46 -2.37 -1.52
CA GLY A 8 -0.88 -3.74 -1.76
C GLY A 8 -2.29 -3.94 -2.31
N VAL A 9 -2.64 -5.22 -2.39
CA VAL A 9 -3.87 -5.71 -3.03
C VAL A 9 -5.15 -5.23 -2.34
N GLY A 10 -5.14 -5.11 -1.00
CA GLY A 10 -6.31 -4.67 -0.23
C GLY A 10 -6.73 -3.26 -0.61
N ALA A 11 -5.76 -2.34 -0.67
CA ALA A 11 -5.97 -0.97 -1.11
C ALA A 11 -6.45 -0.91 -2.57
N ALA A 12 -5.79 -1.62 -3.48
CA ALA A 12 -6.13 -1.62 -4.89
C ALA A 12 -7.59 -2.06 -5.12
N ARG A 13 -8.05 -3.10 -4.40
CA ARG A 13 -9.46 -3.54 -4.42
C ARG A 13 -10.41 -2.47 -3.91
N PHE A 14 -10.08 -1.81 -2.80
CA PHE A 14 -10.90 -0.73 -2.25
C PHE A 14 -10.99 0.45 -3.23
N LEU A 15 -9.87 0.85 -3.82
CA LEU A 15 -9.80 1.92 -4.81
C LEU A 15 -10.65 1.63 -6.05
N THR A 16 -10.76 0.36 -6.48
CA THR A 16 -11.69 -0.04 -7.54
C THR A 16 -13.14 0.33 -7.22
N GLY A 17 -13.56 0.14 -5.98
CA GLY A 17 -14.90 0.55 -5.53
C GLY A 17 -15.05 2.06 -5.44
N LEU A 18 -14.01 2.73 -4.96
CA LEU A 18 -14.00 4.18 -4.79
C LEU A 18 -14.13 4.92 -6.14
N THR A 19 -13.41 4.47 -7.19
CA THR A 19 -13.49 5.05 -8.54
C THR A 19 -14.84 4.86 -9.25
N LYS A 20 -15.74 4.03 -8.69
CA LYS A 20 -17.13 3.96 -9.18
C LYS A 20 -18.05 5.04 -8.59
N LEU A 21 -17.61 5.71 -7.53
CA LEU A 21 -18.41 6.69 -6.77
C LEU A 21 -17.87 8.12 -6.92
N VAL A 22 -16.59 8.28 -7.23
CA VAL A 22 -15.95 9.59 -7.39
C VAL A 22 -15.32 9.70 -8.78
N LYS A 23 -15.14 10.93 -9.25
CA LYS A 23 -14.42 11.15 -10.50
C LYS A 23 -12.95 10.83 -10.31
N GLU A 24 -12.36 10.16 -11.25
CA GLU A 24 -10.95 9.78 -11.19
C GLU A 24 -10.02 10.98 -11.04
N GLU A 25 -10.34 12.10 -11.69
CA GLU A 25 -9.58 13.34 -11.62
C GLU A 25 -9.62 14.01 -10.23
N ASP A 26 -10.62 13.66 -9.40
CA ASP A 26 -10.78 14.15 -8.03
C ASP A 26 -10.11 13.23 -6.99
N LEU A 27 -9.40 12.17 -7.43
CA LEU A 27 -8.75 11.20 -6.58
C LEU A 27 -7.22 11.26 -6.73
N SER A 28 -6.53 11.47 -5.61
CA SER A 28 -5.08 11.28 -5.49
C SER A 28 -4.79 10.07 -4.59
N VAL A 29 -3.83 9.25 -4.96
CA VAL A 29 -3.44 8.05 -4.20
C VAL A 29 -1.96 8.12 -3.87
N ILE A 30 -1.64 8.28 -2.58
CA ILE A 30 -0.27 8.18 -2.06
C ILE A 30 0.04 6.70 -1.86
N VAL A 31 1.02 6.20 -2.59
CA VAL A 31 1.34 4.76 -2.60
C VAL A 31 2.67 4.48 -1.92
N ASN A 32 2.69 3.42 -1.14
CA ASN A 32 3.90 2.89 -0.51
C ASN A 32 4.96 2.53 -1.57
N THR A 33 6.20 2.89 -1.31
CA THR A 33 7.38 2.53 -2.08
C THR A 33 8.45 1.83 -1.23
N GLY A 34 8.10 1.50 0.04
CA GLY A 34 9.02 0.81 0.93
C GLY A 34 9.28 -0.64 0.56
N ASP A 35 8.44 -1.18 -0.32
CA ASP A 35 8.56 -2.54 -0.84
C ASP A 35 9.27 -2.58 -2.21
N ASP A 36 9.68 -1.40 -2.73
CA ASP A 36 10.44 -1.30 -3.97
C ASP A 36 11.75 -2.08 -3.87
N ILE A 37 12.06 -2.84 -4.91
CA ILE A 37 13.23 -3.73 -4.92
C ILE A 37 13.94 -3.68 -6.28
N GLU A 38 15.25 -3.86 -6.26
CA GLU A 38 16.03 -4.01 -7.48
C GLU A 38 16.28 -5.50 -7.76
N MET A 39 15.82 -5.98 -8.91
CA MET A 39 16.05 -7.35 -9.38
C MET A 39 16.45 -7.34 -10.85
N PHE A 40 17.44 -8.13 -11.20
CA PHE A 40 17.99 -8.24 -12.57
C PHE A 40 18.45 -6.87 -13.14
N GLY A 41 18.84 -5.93 -12.26
CA GLY A 41 19.14 -4.54 -12.63
C GLY A 41 17.93 -3.70 -13.00
N LEU A 42 16.72 -4.14 -12.66
CA LEU A 42 15.46 -3.44 -12.88
C LEU A 42 14.86 -2.97 -11.57
N HIS A 43 14.39 -1.73 -11.54
CA HIS A 43 13.61 -1.17 -10.42
C HIS A 43 12.16 -1.66 -10.51
N ILE A 44 11.71 -2.34 -9.47
CA ILE A 44 10.37 -2.91 -9.33
C ILE A 44 9.67 -2.19 -8.21
N SER A 45 8.45 -1.69 -8.45
CA SER A 45 7.62 -0.99 -7.47
C SER A 45 6.29 -1.72 -7.31
N PRO A 46 6.22 -2.80 -6.49
CA PRO A 46 5.08 -3.71 -6.45
C PRO A 46 3.76 -3.02 -6.08
N ASP A 47 3.78 -2.11 -5.12
CA ASP A 47 2.59 -1.42 -4.65
C ASP A 47 2.08 -0.37 -5.65
N ILE A 48 2.97 0.36 -6.33
CA ILE A 48 2.59 1.26 -7.43
C ILE A 48 1.95 0.46 -8.55
N ASP A 49 2.57 -0.65 -8.93
CA ASP A 49 2.14 -1.46 -10.07
C ASP A 49 0.79 -2.13 -9.80
N ILE A 50 0.58 -2.71 -8.63
CA ILE A 50 -0.71 -3.33 -8.30
C ILE A 50 -1.85 -2.29 -8.27
N VAL A 51 -1.60 -1.07 -7.79
CA VAL A 51 -2.59 0.01 -7.79
C VAL A 51 -2.87 0.46 -9.22
N ALA A 52 -1.83 0.75 -10.01
CA ALA A 52 -1.97 1.19 -11.39
C ALA A 52 -2.66 0.13 -12.28
N TYR A 53 -2.21 -1.13 -12.22
CA TYR A 53 -2.79 -2.21 -13.01
C TYR A 53 -4.25 -2.50 -12.63
N THR A 54 -4.57 -2.40 -11.32
CA THR A 54 -5.95 -2.60 -10.86
C THR A 54 -6.86 -1.50 -11.37
N LEU A 55 -6.46 -0.23 -11.25
CA LEU A 55 -7.26 0.90 -11.71
C LEU A 55 -7.37 0.96 -13.23
N ALA A 56 -6.35 0.51 -13.96
CA ALA A 56 -6.38 0.36 -15.42
C ALA A 56 -7.19 -0.88 -15.88
N GLY A 57 -7.67 -1.72 -14.98
CA GLY A 57 -8.46 -2.93 -15.30
C GLY A 57 -7.66 -4.04 -15.98
N ILE A 58 -6.33 -4.03 -15.87
CA ILE A 58 -5.45 -5.02 -16.49
C ILE A 58 -4.85 -6.03 -15.51
N VAL A 59 -5.11 -5.88 -14.19
CA VAL A 59 -4.61 -6.79 -13.15
C VAL A 59 -5.16 -8.20 -13.33
N ASP A 60 -4.38 -9.22 -12.97
CA ASP A 60 -4.86 -10.61 -12.81
C ASP A 60 -5.59 -10.71 -11.46
N GLU A 61 -6.93 -10.62 -11.49
CA GLU A 61 -7.77 -10.67 -10.29
C GLU A 61 -7.72 -12.00 -9.56
N GLU A 62 -7.46 -13.12 -10.26
CA GLU A 62 -7.39 -14.46 -9.66
C GLU A 62 -6.11 -14.60 -8.83
N LYS A 63 -4.96 -14.23 -9.39
CA LYS A 63 -3.70 -14.21 -8.65
C LYS A 63 -3.69 -13.07 -7.63
N GLY A 64 -4.32 -11.93 -7.97
CA GLY A 64 -4.32 -10.69 -7.22
C GLY A 64 -2.99 -9.93 -7.31
N TRP A 65 -2.19 -10.17 -8.37
CA TRP A 65 -0.96 -9.47 -8.73
C TRP A 65 -0.62 -9.72 -10.21
N GLY A 66 0.25 -8.87 -10.77
CA GLY A 66 0.66 -8.97 -12.17
C GLY A 66 -0.43 -8.61 -13.17
N ILE A 67 -0.14 -8.78 -14.46
CA ILE A 67 -1.04 -8.43 -15.56
C ILE A 67 -1.83 -9.67 -15.99
N LYS A 68 -3.12 -9.50 -16.26
CA LYS A 68 -4.02 -10.58 -16.70
C LYS A 68 -3.54 -11.20 -18.02
N GLY A 69 -3.46 -12.53 -18.05
CA GLY A 69 -3.04 -13.29 -19.22
C GLY A 69 -1.57 -13.09 -19.57
N ASP A 70 -0.74 -12.70 -18.60
CA ASP A 70 0.70 -12.60 -18.79
C ASP A 70 1.37 -13.98 -18.82
N THR A 71 2.51 -14.05 -19.49
CA THR A 71 3.37 -15.25 -19.58
C THR A 71 4.66 -15.04 -18.78
N PHE A 72 5.44 -16.10 -18.60
CA PHE A 72 6.66 -16.09 -17.75
C PHE A 72 7.89 -16.59 -18.50
N GLN A 73 7.91 -16.47 -19.83
CA GLN A 73 8.97 -17.03 -20.68
C GLN A 73 10.33 -16.34 -20.43
N CYS A 74 10.32 -15.03 -20.20
CA CYS A 74 11.52 -14.27 -19.83
C CYS A 74 12.08 -14.79 -18.50
N LEU A 75 11.23 -14.93 -17.49
CA LEU A 75 11.63 -15.40 -16.16
C LEU A 75 12.17 -16.84 -16.21
N GLU A 76 11.57 -17.71 -17.00
CA GLU A 76 12.05 -19.08 -17.23
C GLU A 76 13.44 -19.09 -17.90
N MET A 77 13.68 -18.18 -18.84
CA MET A 77 15.00 -18.04 -19.50
C MET A 77 16.03 -17.50 -18.51
N ILE A 78 15.70 -16.50 -17.69
CA ILE A 78 16.57 -15.98 -16.62
C ILE A 78 16.99 -17.10 -15.67
N LYS A 79 16.04 -17.96 -15.28
CA LYS A 79 16.32 -19.15 -14.46
C LYS A 79 17.28 -20.13 -15.13
N LYS A 80 17.11 -20.37 -16.44
CA LYS A 80 18.03 -21.23 -17.23
C LYS A 80 19.44 -20.66 -17.31
N LEU A 81 19.57 -19.33 -17.26
CA LEU A 81 20.86 -18.63 -17.20
C LEU A 81 21.51 -18.62 -15.80
N GLY A 82 20.83 -19.23 -14.80
CA GLY A 82 21.41 -19.47 -13.47
C GLY A 82 21.12 -18.36 -12.43
N LEU A 83 20.23 -17.41 -12.72
CA LEU A 83 19.84 -16.40 -11.74
C LEU A 83 18.65 -16.90 -10.89
N GLU A 84 18.57 -16.40 -9.64
CA GLU A 84 17.45 -16.69 -8.74
C GLU A 84 16.16 -15.99 -9.23
N THR A 85 15.06 -16.71 -9.27
CA THR A 85 13.75 -16.24 -9.77
C THR A 85 12.64 -16.43 -8.73
N TRP A 86 12.93 -16.09 -7.48
CA TRP A 86 11.95 -16.23 -6.40
C TRP A 86 10.81 -15.20 -6.45
N PHE A 87 11.03 -14.06 -7.10
CA PHE A 87 10.00 -13.05 -7.34
C PHE A 87 9.40 -13.26 -8.73
N SER A 88 8.10 -13.49 -8.80
CA SER A 88 7.44 -13.81 -10.06
C SER A 88 7.14 -12.54 -10.84
N LEU A 89 7.76 -12.37 -12.01
CA LEU A 89 7.55 -11.28 -12.95
C LEU A 89 7.05 -11.83 -14.28
N GLY A 90 5.93 -11.34 -14.77
CA GLY A 90 5.41 -11.67 -16.08
C GLY A 90 6.16 -10.94 -17.21
N ASP A 91 6.00 -11.40 -18.45
CA ASP A 91 6.70 -10.83 -19.61
C ASP A 91 6.26 -9.38 -19.87
N ARG A 92 4.97 -9.05 -19.65
CA ARG A 92 4.44 -7.69 -19.74
C ARG A 92 4.85 -6.84 -18.54
N ASP A 93 4.94 -7.45 -17.37
CA ASP A 93 5.48 -6.81 -16.17
C ASP A 93 6.93 -6.35 -16.39
N PHE A 94 7.76 -7.22 -17.00
CA PHE A 94 9.12 -6.83 -17.40
C PHE A 94 9.13 -5.57 -18.26
N ALA A 95 8.16 -5.38 -19.16
CA ALA A 95 8.10 -4.17 -19.99
C ALA A 95 7.92 -2.90 -19.11
N THR A 96 7.07 -2.95 -18.09
CA THR A 96 6.89 -1.85 -17.13
C THR A 96 8.19 -1.55 -16.37
N HIS A 97 8.86 -2.59 -15.88
CA HIS A 97 10.10 -2.42 -15.11
C HIS A 97 11.26 -1.92 -15.97
N ILE A 98 11.38 -2.39 -17.22
CA ILE A 98 12.37 -1.90 -18.19
C ILE A 98 12.10 -0.43 -18.49
N PHE A 99 10.85 -0.05 -18.75
CA PHE A 99 10.46 1.35 -19.01
C PHE A 99 10.80 2.24 -17.82
N ARG A 100 10.37 1.84 -16.59
CA ARG A 100 10.68 2.55 -15.35
C ARG A 100 12.19 2.73 -15.18
N THR A 101 12.94 1.65 -15.22
CA THR A 101 14.39 1.69 -15.00
C THR A 101 15.11 2.55 -16.03
N ASN A 102 14.69 2.48 -17.31
CA ASN A 102 15.28 3.31 -18.35
C ASN A 102 15.06 4.82 -18.10
N LEU A 103 13.88 5.22 -17.61
CA LEU A 103 13.62 6.63 -17.29
C LEU A 103 14.36 7.08 -16.02
N LEU A 104 14.38 6.25 -14.95
CA LEU A 104 15.15 6.52 -13.74
C LEU A 104 16.64 6.73 -14.08
N ASN A 105 17.21 5.87 -14.94
CA ASN A 105 18.60 5.99 -15.39
C ASN A 105 18.87 7.25 -16.25
N LYS A 106 17.84 7.86 -16.82
CA LYS A 106 17.91 9.17 -17.50
C LYS A 106 17.75 10.35 -16.54
N GLY A 107 17.58 10.10 -15.25
CA GLY A 107 17.46 11.14 -14.23
C GLY A 107 16.04 11.61 -13.95
N PHE A 108 15.02 10.93 -14.47
CA PHE A 108 13.63 11.17 -14.05
C PHE A 108 13.43 10.68 -12.62
N THR A 109 12.57 11.37 -11.85
CA THR A 109 12.18 10.91 -10.52
C THR A 109 11.14 9.80 -10.60
N LEU A 110 10.95 9.02 -9.53
CA LEU A 110 9.94 7.96 -9.48
C LEU A 110 8.52 8.51 -9.71
N SER A 111 8.22 9.69 -9.16
CA SER A 111 6.92 10.35 -9.40
C SER A 111 6.72 10.73 -10.88
N GLN A 112 7.73 11.21 -11.56
CA GLN A 112 7.64 11.50 -13.00
C GLN A 112 7.43 10.22 -13.81
N VAL A 113 8.17 9.16 -13.49
CA VAL A 113 8.03 7.86 -14.16
C VAL A 113 6.67 7.24 -13.92
N THR A 114 6.15 7.35 -12.68
CA THR A 114 4.81 6.86 -12.34
C THR A 114 3.74 7.61 -13.13
N ASP A 115 3.85 8.92 -13.28
CA ASP A 115 2.93 9.74 -14.08
C ASP A 115 2.92 9.29 -15.57
N GLU A 116 4.08 9.05 -16.16
CA GLU A 116 4.19 8.53 -17.54
C GLU A 116 3.56 7.14 -17.70
N ILE A 117 3.77 6.23 -16.73
CA ILE A 117 3.14 4.89 -16.73
C ILE A 117 1.63 5.02 -16.62
N CYS A 118 1.13 5.83 -15.69
CA CYS A 118 -0.30 6.07 -15.49
C CYS A 118 -0.95 6.66 -16.76
N HIS A 119 -0.28 7.63 -17.38
CA HIS A 119 -0.74 8.22 -18.65
C HIS A 119 -0.81 7.17 -19.76
N ALA A 120 0.22 6.34 -19.91
CA ALA A 120 0.26 5.27 -20.91
C ALA A 120 -0.85 4.20 -20.68
N LEU A 121 -1.23 3.99 -19.42
CA LEU A 121 -2.34 3.10 -19.04
C LEU A 121 -3.72 3.77 -19.12
N GLY A 122 -3.80 5.05 -19.49
CA GLY A 122 -5.05 5.80 -19.63
C GLY A 122 -5.72 6.18 -18.30
N LEU A 123 -4.99 6.16 -17.19
CA LEU A 123 -5.49 6.54 -15.88
C LEU A 123 -5.63 8.05 -15.75
N LYS A 124 -6.68 8.50 -15.09
CA LYS A 124 -6.91 9.89 -14.73
C LYS A 124 -6.74 10.15 -13.24
N VAL A 125 -6.68 9.08 -12.44
CA VAL A 125 -6.31 9.12 -11.03
C VAL A 125 -4.85 9.54 -10.90
N THR A 126 -4.57 10.47 -9.97
CA THR A 126 -3.19 10.85 -9.68
C THR A 126 -2.57 9.85 -8.71
N ILE A 127 -1.60 9.05 -9.16
CA ILE A 127 -0.83 8.13 -8.31
C ILE A 127 0.48 8.82 -7.92
N LEU A 128 0.69 8.97 -6.61
CA LEU A 128 1.84 9.63 -6.02
C LEU A 128 2.68 8.60 -5.23
N PRO A 129 3.90 8.25 -5.66
CA PRO A 129 4.83 7.57 -4.78
C PRO A 129 4.97 8.34 -3.47
N MET A 130 5.02 7.69 -2.32
CA MET A 130 5.16 8.39 -1.04
C MET A 130 6.43 9.25 -0.99
N THR A 131 7.46 8.82 -1.69
CA THR A 131 8.78 9.49 -1.80
C THR A 131 9.42 9.20 -3.16
N ASP A 132 10.29 10.10 -3.62
CA ASP A 132 11.22 9.86 -4.74
C ASP A 132 12.60 9.38 -4.24
N ASP A 133 12.84 9.43 -2.94
CA ASP A 133 14.07 8.93 -2.33
C ASP A 133 14.05 7.40 -2.25
N LYS A 134 15.20 6.76 -2.34
CA LYS A 134 15.32 5.34 -2.00
C LYS A 134 15.00 5.17 -0.51
N PHE A 135 13.92 4.43 -0.21
CA PHE A 135 13.45 4.22 1.15
C PHE A 135 12.74 2.86 1.23
N GLU A 136 13.34 1.93 1.95
CA GLU A 136 13.01 0.51 1.94
C GLU A 136 12.54 0.04 3.31
N THR A 137 11.64 -0.95 3.32
CA THR A 137 11.17 -1.64 4.52
C THR A 137 12.01 -2.89 4.76
N TRP A 138 12.63 -2.98 5.93
CA TRP A 138 13.45 -4.11 6.35
C TRP A 138 12.85 -4.79 7.57
N ILE A 139 12.86 -6.11 7.57
CA ILE A 139 12.35 -6.95 8.66
C ILE A 139 13.53 -7.51 9.43
N LYS A 140 13.54 -7.27 10.74
CA LYS A 140 14.50 -7.87 11.65
C LYS A 140 14.04 -9.27 12.01
N ILE A 141 14.87 -10.25 11.71
CA ILE A 141 14.69 -11.68 12.06
C ILE A 141 15.90 -12.15 12.89
N GLU A 142 15.93 -13.40 13.31
CA GLU A 142 17.06 -13.94 14.11
C GLU A 142 18.40 -13.88 13.36
N GLU A 143 18.39 -14.03 12.02
CA GLU A 143 19.56 -14.00 11.17
C GLU A 143 20.05 -12.57 10.82
N GLY A 144 19.29 -11.53 11.16
CA GLY A 144 19.59 -10.13 10.86
C GLY A 144 18.46 -9.38 10.18
N LEU A 145 18.80 -8.38 9.38
CA LEU A 145 17.85 -7.61 8.58
C LEU A 145 17.71 -8.23 7.20
N VAL A 146 16.48 -8.41 6.75
CA VAL A 146 16.12 -8.86 5.40
C VAL A 146 15.13 -7.87 4.78
N HIS A 147 15.21 -7.63 3.47
CA HIS A 147 14.26 -6.80 2.76
C HIS A 147 12.84 -7.37 2.87
N PHE A 148 11.80 -6.53 2.96
CA PHE A 148 10.43 -7.00 3.16
C PHE A 148 9.98 -8.00 2.08
N GLU A 149 10.29 -7.76 0.81
CA GLU A 149 9.93 -8.69 -0.27
C GLU A 149 10.66 -10.04 -0.16
N GLU A 150 11.91 -10.04 0.29
CA GLU A 150 12.60 -11.30 0.59
C GLU A 150 11.91 -12.02 1.74
N TYR A 151 11.59 -11.35 2.83
CA TYR A 151 10.87 -11.92 3.96
C TYR A 151 9.51 -12.48 3.53
N PHE A 152 8.75 -11.69 2.76
CA PHE A 152 7.37 -12.03 2.42
C PHE A 152 7.28 -13.08 1.32
N VAL A 153 7.98 -12.90 0.21
CA VAL A 153 7.86 -13.74 -1.00
C VAL A 153 8.83 -14.92 -0.94
N LYS A 154 10.15 -14.67 -0.81
CA LYS A 154 11.17 -15.72 -0.83
C LYS A 154 11.07 -16.62 0.39
N ARG A 155 10.97 -16.05 1.58
CA ARG A 155 10.90 -16.77 2.86
C ARG A 155 9.48 -17.11 3.30
N GLN A 156 8.45 -16.68 2.51
CA GLN A 156 7.03 -16.95 2.77
C GLN A 156 6.57 -16.49 4.17
N ALA A 157 7.18 -15.42 4.68
CA ALA A 157 6.94 -14.88 6.02
C ALA A 157 7.00 -15.96 7.12
N LYS A 158 7.90 -16.95 7.03
CA LYS A 158 8.02 -18.03 8.01
C LYS A 158 8.87 -17.65 9.21
N ASP A 159 9.79 -16.70 9.03
CA ASP A 159 10.68 -16.26 10.09
C ASP A 159 9.93 -15.45 11.15
N LYS A 160 10.40 -15.56 12.39
CA LYS A 160 9.89 -14.75 13.49
C LYS A 160 10.32 -13.31 13.32
N VAL A 161 9.34 -12.40 13.29
CA VAL A 161 9.59 -10.95 13.27
C VAL A 161 10.05 -10.48 14.64
N LEU A 162 11.18 -9.81 14.69
CA LEU A 162 11.75 -9.18 15.89
C LEU A 162 11.69 -7.66 15.84
N GLY A 163 11.39 -7.07 14.68
CA GLY A 163 11.25 -5.65 14.47
C GLY A 163 11.07 -5.31 13.00
N VAL A 164 10.77 -4.04 12.73
CA VAL A 164 10.68 -3.46 11.38
C VAL A 164 11.50 -2.18 11.39
N GLU A 165 12.32 -1.99 10.37
CA GLU A 165 13.14 -0.80 10.17
C GLU A 165 12.84 -0.19 8.80
N PHE A 166 12.76 1.13 8.74
CA PHE A 166 12.64 1.89 7.51
C PHE A 166 13.99 2.54 7.20
N VAL A 167 14.54 2.22 6.04
CA VAL A 167 15.93 2.56 5.72
C VAL A 167 16.00 3.30 4.39
N GLY A 168 16.46 4.53 4.44
CA GLY A 168 16.74 5.33 3.27
C GLY A 168 18.14 5.11 2.70
N ALA A 169 18.47 5.85 1.66
CA ALA A 169 19.79 5.84 1.03
C ALA A 169 20.89 6.12 2.08
N ALA A 170 21.97 5.36 2.00
CA ALA A 170 23.10 5.43 2.94
C ALA A 170 22.73 5.21 4.42
N GLY A 171 21.63 4.49 4.70
CA GLY A 171 21.17 4.21 6.06
C GLY A 171 20.44 5.38 6.73
N ALA A 172 19.99 6.38 5.96
CA ALA A 172 19.19 7.47 6.49
C ALA A 172 17.84 6.93 7.05
N ALA A 173 17.43 7.44 8.22
CA ALA A 173 16.15 7.08 8.83
C ALA A 173 14.98 7.94 8.29
N HIS A 174 15.22 8.82 7.33
CA HIS A 174 14.29 9.82 6.83
C HIS A 174 14.27 9.85 5.31
N ALA A 175 13.07 10.07 4.75
CA ALA A 175 12.86 10.30 3.33
C ALA A 175 11.97 11.53 3.16
N LYS A 176 12.20 12.32 2.10
CA LYS A 176 11.35 13.46 1.77
C LYS A 176 10.12 12.97 1.02
N PRO A 177 8.94 13.57 1.27
CA PRO A 177 7.76 13.24 0.50
C PRO A 177 7.95 13.61 -0.98
N SER A 178 7.37 12.83 -1.88
CA SER A 178 7.38 13.17 -3.30
C SER A 178 6.61 14.48 -3.56
N PRO A 179 6.86 15.16 -4.69
CA PRO A 179 6.12 16.36 -5.04
C PRO A 179 4.59 16.11 -5.01
N LYS A 180 3.84 17.11 -4.57
CA LYS A 180 2.37 17.11 -4.41
C LYS A 180 1.83 16.22 -3.28
N THR A 181 2.60 15.34 -2.65
CA THR A 181 2.11 14.42 -1.60
C THR A 181 1.52 15.18 -0.42
N LEU A 182 2.26 16.09 0.20
CA LEU A 182 1.74 16.88 1.33
C LEU A 182 0.59 17.80 0.90
N ASP A 183 0.71 18.41 -0.27
CA ASP A 183 -0.33 19.26 -0.86
C ASP A 183 -1.64 18.50 -1.06
N SER A 184 -1.58 17.24 -1.51
CA SER A 184 -2.78 16.42 -1.71
C SER A 184 -3.52 16.17 -0.40
N ILE A 185 -2.80 15.96 0.71
CA ILE A 185 -3.40 15.78 2.05
C ILE A 185 -4.05 17.08 2.52
N VAL A 186 -3.33 18.21 2.38
CA VAL A 186 -3.80 19.51 2.90
C VAL A 186 -5.01 20.05 2.12
N LYS A 187 -5.08 19.78 0.81
CA LYS A 187 -6.16 20.23 -0.08
C LYS A 187 -7.34 19.24 -0.15
N ALA A 188 -7.21 18.08 0.46
CA ALA A 188 -8.29 17.09 0.49
C ALA A 188 -9.51 17.61 1.27
N GLU A 189 -10.69 17.20 0.85
CA GLU A 189 -11.94 17.26 1.63
C GLU A 189 -12.07 16.04 2.54
N MET A 190 -11.51 14.91 2.08
CA MET A 190 -11.43 13.65 2.82
C MET A 190 -10.09 12.97 2.54
N VAL A 191 -9.51 12.37 3.58
CA VAL A 191 -8.37 11.46 3.46
C VAL A 191 -8.81 10.07 3.85
N VAL A 192 -8.49 9.08 3.01
CA VAL A 192 -8.85 7.67 3.24
C VAL A 192 -7.60 6.84 3.48
N ILE A 193 -7.50 6.21 4.64
CA ILE A 193 -6.50 5.18 4.90
C ILE A 193 -7.09 3.84 4.41
N CYS A 194 -6.62 3.37 3.27
CA CYS A 194 -7.10 2.12 2.67
C CYS A 194 -6.83 0.90 3.58
N PRO A 195 -7.55 -0.23 3.41
CA PRO A 195 -7.31 -1.47 4.16
C PRO A 195 -6.01 -2.14 3.71
N SER A 196 -4.91 -1.54 4.10
CA SER A 196 -3.52 -1.93 3.81
C SER A 196 -2.82 -2.40 5.09
N ASN A 197 -1.69 -3.06 4.95
CA ASN A 197 -0.88 -3.47 6.09
C ASN A 197 -0.51 -2.25 6.95
N PRO A 198 -0.86 -2.25 8.26
CA PRO A 198 -0.68 -1.07 9.10
C PRO A 198 0.80 -0.81 9.44
N VAL A 199 1.67 -1.78 9.25
CA VAL A 199 3.10 -1.68 9.55
C VAL A 199 3.91 -1.36 8.30
N VAL A 200 3.92 -2.25 7.32
CA VAL A 200 4.82 -2.17 6.16
C VAL A 200 4.24 -1.45 4.94
N SER A 201 2.97 -1.08 4.96
CA SER A 201 2.38 -0.21 3.92
C SER A 201 2.05 1.16 4.49
N ILE A 202 1.03 1.28 5.34
CA ILE A 202 0.63 2.58 5.91
C ILE A 202 1.71 3.11 6.85
N GLY A 203 2.31 2.26 7.70
CA GLY A 203 3.38 2.64 8.60
C GLY A 203 4.59 3.22 7.85
N THR A 204 4.96 2.62 6.72
CA THR A 204 6.04 3.12 5.86
C THR A 204 5.69 4.48 5.26
N ILE A 205 4.48 4.66 4.72
CA ILE A 205 4.01 5.97 4.22
C ILE A 205 4.07 7.02 5.34
N LEU A 206 3.61 6.68 6.54
CA LEU A 206 3.58 7.59 7.70
C LEU A 206 4.98 7.94 8.24
N SER A 207 6.00 7.15 7.93
CA SER A 207 7.39 7.42 8.33
C SER A 207 8.11 8.42 7.43
N VAL A 208 7.54 8.74 6.26
CA VAL A 208 8.06 9.80 5.37
C VAL A 208 7.81 11.16 6.01
N ASP A 209 8.83 12.03 5.95
CA ASP A 209 8.82 13.33 6.63
C ASP A 209 7.58 14.18 6.29
N GLY A 210 6.90 14.64 7.33
CA GLY A 210 5.76 15.54 7.21
C GLY A 210 4.43 14.90 6.85
N ILE A 211 4.36 13.64 6.39
CA ILE A 211 3.08 13.00 6.03
C ILE A 211 2.19 12.86 7.26
N ARG A 212 2.69 12.24 8.34
CA ARG A 212 1.92 12.07 9.59
C ARG A 212 1.51 13.41 10.21
N ASP A 213 2.40 14.39 10.17
CA ASP A 213 2.10 15.74 10.69
C ASP A 213 1.06 16.47 9.82
N SER A 214 1.05 16.25 8.51
CA SER A 214 0.02 16.79 7.62
C SER A 214 -1.35 16.17 7.90
N LEU A 215 -1.41 14.88 8.19
CA LEU A 215 -2.65 14.20 8.61
C LEU A 215 -3.19 14.75 9.94
N LYS A 216 -2.32 15.05 10.90
CA LYS A 216 -2.73 15.67 12.19
C LYS A 216 -3.26 17.10 12.03
N ARG A 217 -2.82 17.82 11.02
CA ARG A 217 -3.14 19.25 10.83
C ARG A 217 -4.17 19.50 9.76
N THR A 218 -4.49 18.50 8.94
CA THR A 218 -5.48 18.66 7.87
C THR A 218 -6.85 19.03 8.45
N ARG A 219 -7.63 19.75 7.65
CA ARG A 219 -9.06 19.98 7.93
C ARG A 219 -9.95 18.93 7.27
N ALA A 220 -9.36 18.10 6.43
CA ALA A 220 -10.05 16.99 5.81
C ALA A 220 -10.43 15.96 6.87
N LYS A 221 -11.57 15.33 6.71
CA LYS A 221 -11.93 14.18 7.52
C LYS A 221 -11.05 12.99 7.17
N VAL A 222 -10.42 12.37 8.17
CA VAL A 222 -9.55 11.20 7.97
C VAL A 222 -10.31 9.93 8.36
N VAL A 223 -10.58 9.10 7.37
CA VAL A 223 -11.34 7.84 7.52
C VAL A 223 -10.44 6.65 7.22
N GLY A 224 -10.32 5.71 8.15
CA GLY A 224 -9.55 4.48 7.95
C GLY A 224 -10.43 3.26 7.81
N VAL A 225 -9.97 2.25 7.07
CA VAL A 225 -10.61 0.94 6.99
C VAL A 225 -9.67 -0.12 7.58
N SER A 226 -10.18 -0.93 8.50
CA SER A 226 -9.40 -1.99 9.13
C SER A 226 -8.98 -3.07 8.12
N PRO A 227 -7.69 -3.44 8.07
CA PRO A 227 -7.23 -4.60 7.31
C PRO A 227 -7.38 -5.91 8.09
N ILE A 228 -7.78 -5.85 9.36
CA ILE A 228 -7.94 -7.01 10.25
C ILE A 228 -9.42 -7.34 10.36
N VAL A 229 -9.74 -8.63 10.24
CA VAL A 229 -11.09 -9.19 10.39
C VAL A 229 -11.01 -10.43 11.27
N ALA A 230 -11.72 -10.43 12.38
CA ALA A 230 -11.74 -11.52 13.35
C ALA A 230 -10.33 -11.96 13.81
N GLY A 231 -9.48 -10.98 14.12
CA GLY A 231 -8.13 -11.24 14.62
C GLY A 231 -7.12 -11.74 13.58
N ALA A 232 -7.41 -11.59 12.29
CA ALA A 232 -6.52 -12.00 11.21
C ALA A 232 -6.55 -11.01 10.03
N PRO A 233 -5.43 -10.83 9.29
CA PRO A 233 -5.46 -10.12 8.03
C PRO A 233 -6.18 -10.94 6.95
N ILE A 234 -6.87 -10.28 6.03
CA ILE A 234 -7.50 -10.97 4.89
C ILE A 234 -6.41 -11.48 3.93
N LYS A 235 -5.31 -10.74 3.78
CA LYS A 235 -4.15 -11.09 2.96
C LYS A 235 -2.87 -10.49 3.54
N GLY A 236 -1.73 -11.17 3.31
CA GLY A 236 -0.42 -10.70 3.74
C GLY A 236 -0.13 -10.96 5.22
N PRO A 237 1.08 -10.61 5.70
CA PRO A 237 1.63 -11.03 6.99
C PRO A 237 1.39 -10.01 8.13
N ALA A 238 0.30 -9.19 8.07
CA ALA A 238 0.09 -8.15 9.08
C ALA A 238 -0.01 -8.69 10.51
N ASP A 239 -0.54 -9.91 10.68
CA ASP A 239 -0.59 -10.58 11.97
C ASP A 239 0.80 -10.87 12.56
N LYS A 240 1.73 -11.35 11.72
CA LYS A 240 3.11 -11.65 12.15
C LYS A 240 3.88 -10.38 12.49
N LEU A 241 3.67 -9.32 11.71
CA LEU A 241 4.30 -8.02 11.92
C LEU A 241 3.78 -7.36 13.19
N LEU A 242 2.48 -7.33 13.41
CA LEU A 242 1.88 -6.77 14.64
C LEU A 242 2.39 -7.52 15.88
N ARG A 243 2.35 -8.87 15.86
CA ARG A 243 2.88 -9.68 16.99
C ARG A 243 4.36 -9.46 17.22
N GLY A 244 5.16 -9.36 16.13
CA GLY A 244 6.59 -9.11 16.24
C GLY A 244 6.94 -7.76 16.83
N LEU A 245 6.03 -6.78 16.71
CA LEU A 245 6.13 -5.46 17.34
C LEU A 245 5.45 -5.38 18.72
N GLY A 246 4.93 -6.50 19.24
CA GLY A 246 4.29 -6.57 20.57
C GLY A 246 2.83 -6.11 20.58
N PHE A 247 2.18 -6.00 19.44
CA PHE A 247 0.76 -5.67 19.34
C PHE A 247 -0.11 -6.93 19.24
N GLU A 248 -1.31 -6.86 19.79
CA GLU A 248 -2.36 -7.83 19.48
C GLU A 248 -2.84 -7.65 18.02
N VAL A 249 -3.29 -8.75 17.42
CA VAL A 249 -3.84 -8.71 16.06
C VAL A 249 -5.32 -8.39 16.15
N SER A 250 -5.68 -7.11 16.12
CA SER A 250 -7.05 -6.62 16.29
C SER A 250 -7.27 -5.31 15.54
N ALA A 251 -8.52 -4.97 15.27
CA ALA A 251 -8.88 -3.67 14.72
C ALA A 251 -8.52 -2.54 15.71
N PHE A 252 -8.65 -2.80 17.01
CA PHE A 252 -8.25 -1.86 18.07
C PHE A 252 -6.76 -1.52 18.00
N SER A 253 -5.89 -2.51 17.84
CA SER A 253 -4.45 -2.26 17.70
C SER A 253 -4.12 -1.38 16.50
N VAL A 254 -4.81 -1.59 15.37
CA VAL A 254 -4.66 -0.75 14.17
C VAL A 254 -5.17 0.67 14.45
N ALA A 255 -6.35 0.82 15.06
CA ALA A 255 -6.90 2.12 15.44
C ALA A 255 -5.94 2.90 16.37
N LYS A 256 -5.31 2.20 17.31
CA LYS A 256 -4.32 2.79 18.22
C LYS A 256 -3.09 3.33 17.48
N LEU A 257 -2.63 2.67 16.41
CA LEU A 257 -1.52 3.16 15.58
C LEU A 257 -1.84 4.48 14.86
N TYR A 258 -3.13 4.77 14.66
CA TYR A 258 -3.63 5.93 13.90
C TYR A 258 -4.34 6.96 14.80
N SER A 259 -4.40 6.75 16.12
CA SER A 259 -5.25 7.51 17.04
C SER A 259 -4.95 9.01 17.13
N ASP A 260 -3.79 9.45 16.65
CA ASP A 260 -3.38 10.85 16.69
C ASP A 260 -3.83 11.68 15.47
N PHE A 261 -4.45 11.02 14.45
CA PHE A 261 -4.95 11.72 13.26
C PHE A 261 -6.25 11.15 12.69
N LEU A 262 -6.74 10.01 13.17
CA LEU A 262 -7.90 9.32 12.60
C LEU A 262 -9.20 9.84 13.22
N ASP A 263 -10.16 10.30 12.39
CA ASP A 263 -11.49 10.74 12.86
C ASP A 263 -12.49 9.58 12.92
N THR A 264 -12.48 8.72 11.90
CA THR A 264 -13.43 7.59 11.80
C THR A 264 -12.70 6.32 11.39
N PHE A 265 -13.07 5.21 12.01
CA PHE A 265 -12.54 3.89 11.66
C PHE A 265 -13.66 2.91 11.29
N VAL A 266 -13.56 2.34 10.10
CA VAL A 266 -14.49 1.34 9.60
C VAL A 266 -13.93 -0.05 9.92
N ILE A 267 -14.67 -0.82 10.72
CA ILE A 267 -14.30 -2.17 11.15
C ILE A 267 -15.31 -3.21 10.66
N ASP A 268 -14.87 -4.47 10.59
CA ASP A 268 -15.75 -5.57 10.17
C ASP A 268 -16.81 -5.88 11.24
N ILE A 269 -17.94 -6.41 10.79
CA ILE A 269 -19.04 -6.89 11.67
C ILE A 269 -18.53 -7.87 12.73
N LYS A 270 -17.54 -8.70 12.37
CA LYS A 270 -16.95 -9.68 13.27
C LYS A 270 -16.14 -9.06 14.39
N ASP A 271 -15.69 -7.83 14.21
CA ASP A 271 -14.92 -7.07 15.20
C ASP A 271 -15.77 -6.03 15.93
N ALA A 272 -17.11 -6.09 15.80
CA ALA A 272 -18.04 -5.16 16.43
C ALA A 272 -17.84 -5.03 17.96
N GLY A 273 -17.35 -6.08 18.61
CA GLY A 273 -17.01 -6.07 20.05
C GLY A 273 -15.90 -5.11 20.44
N GLU A 274 -15.06 -4.69 19.49
CA GLU A 274 -13.95 -3.74 19.71
C GLU A 274 -14.39 -2.28 19.61
N LYS A 275 -15.63 -2.01 19.14
CA LYS A 275 -16.15 -0.66 18.90
C LYS A 275 -15.94 0.27 20.09
N ASN A 276 -16.41 -0.11 21.27
CA ASN A 276 -16.35 0.74 22.46
C ASN A 276 -14.90 1.08 22.86
N GLN A 277 -13.97 0.13 22.70
CA GLN A 277 -12.56 0.37 23.01
C GLN A 277 -11.92 1.36 22.02
N ILE A 278 -12.30 1.27 20.75
CA ILE A 278 -11.83 2.20 19.71
C ILE A 278 -12.41 3.59 19.96
N GLU A 279 -13.70 3.70 20.29
CA GLU A 279 -14.36 4.97 20.59
C GLU A 279 -13.74 5.68 21.81
N GLN A 280 -13.19 4.93 22.77
CA GLN A 280 -12.45 5.50 23.90
C GLN A 280 -11.12 6.17 23.49
N LEU A 281 -10.61 5.89 22.28
CA LEU A 281 -9.48 6.62 21.70
C LEU A 281 -9.88 7.97 21.08
N GLY A 282 -11.17 8.32 21.09
CA GLY A 282 -11.70 9.53 20.45
C GLY A 282 -12.03 9.34 18.97
N ILE A 283 -12.06 8.12 18.46
CA ILE A 283 -12.29 7.78 17.06
C ILE A 283 -13.75 7.31 16.89
N ASN A 284 -14.49 7.88 15.92
CA ASN A 284 -15.80 7.35 15.55
C ASN A 284 -15.67 5.97 14.89
N VAL A 285 -16.62 5.07 15.18
CA VAL A 285 -16.56 3.70 14.63
C VAL A 285 -17.80 3.37 13.82
N LYS A 286 -17.57 2.97 12.57
CA LYS A 286 -18.58 2.37 11.70
C LYS A 286 -18.34 0.86 11.61
N VAL A 287 -19.41 0.08 11.81
CA VAL A 287 -19.36 -1.39 11.74
C VAL A 287 -20.10 -1.85 10.50
N THR A 288 -19.41 -2.55 9.61
CA THR A 288 -19.98 -3.09 8.37
C THR A 288 -19.23 -4.34 7.92
N ASP A 289 -19.72 -5.05 6.90
CA ASP A 289 -18.94 -6.08 6.23
C ASP A 289 -17.84 -5.41 5.39
N THR A 290 -16.56 -5.58 5.79
CA THR A 290 -15.40 -4.99 5.10
C THR A 290 -14.76 -5.94 4.09
N VAL A 291 -15.27 -7.17 3.96
CA VAL A 291 -14.70 -8.17 3.06
C VAL A 291 -15.16 -7.92 1.62
N MET A 292 -14.22 -7.61 0.74
CA MET A 292 -14.45 -7.27 -0.66
C MET A 292 -14.27 -8.51 -1.56
N LYS A 293 -15.35 -9.24 -1.83
CA LYS A 293 -15.35 -10.42 -2.71
C LYS A 293 -15.76 -10.07 -4.14
N SER A 294 -16.68 -9.15 -4.30
CA SER A 294 -17.23 -8.71 -5.58
C SER A 294 -17.04 -7.20 -5.80
N LEU A 295 -17.38 -6.69 -6.98
CA LEU A 295 -17.39 -5.26 -7.25
C LEU A 295 -18.42 -4.55 -6.38
N GLU A 296 -19.58 -5.16 -6.16
CA GLU A 296 -20.64 -4.63 -5.31
C GLU A 296 -20.15 -4.44 -3.87
N ASP A 297 -19.36 -5.39 -3.34
CA ASP A 297 -18.77 -5.26 -2.00
C ASP A 297 -17.77 -4.10 -1.92
N LYS A 298 -16.91 -3.95 -2.97
CA LYS A 298 -15.94 -2.86 -3.06
C LYS A 298 -16.66 -1.50 -3.07
N VAL A 299 -17.74 -1.37 -3.87
CA VAL A 299 -18.55 -0.14 -3.97
C VAL A 299 -19.31 0.13 -2.66
N ARG A 300 -19.92 -0.90 -2.06
CA ARG A 300 -20.62 -0.78 -0.76
C ARG A 300 -19.69 -0.22 0.32
N LEU A 301 -18.50 -0.82 0.46
CA LEU A 301 -17.51 -0.36 1.45
C LEU A 301 -17.05 1.07 1.17
N ALA A 302 -16.75 1.41 -0.08
CA ALA A 302 -16.36 2.75 -0.47
C ALA A 302 -17.46 3.78 -0.18
N LYS A 303 -18.75 3.41 -0.43
CA LYS A 303 -19.90 4.27 -0.11
C LYS A 303 -20.00 4.57 1.39
N ILE A 304 -19.84 3.56 2.26
CA ILE A 304 -19.83 3.73 3.71
C ILE A 304 -18.71 4.65 4.18
N VAL A 305 -17.53 4.57 3.56
CA VAL A 305 -16.40 5.46 3.83
C VAL A 305 -16.74 6.90 3.45
N LEU A 306 -17.36 7.11 2.28
CA LEU A 306 -17.72 8.44 1.76
C LEU A 306 -18.91 9.11 2.47
N GLU A 307 -19.77 8.35 3.11
CA GLU A 307 -20.94 8.87 3.85
C GLU A 307 -20.57 9.44 5.24
N ASP A 308 -19.30 9.59 5.53
CA ASP A 308 -18.81 10.03 6.84
C ASP A 308 -18.78 11.56 7.06
#